data_2a277839bd71de270a0dcdb645732c49
#
_entry.id   2a277839bd71de270a0dcdb645732c49
#
_cell.length_a   1.000
_cell.length_b   1.000
_cell.length_c   1.000
_cell.angle_alpha   90.00
_cell.angle_beta   90.00
_cell.angle_gamma   90.00
#
_symmetry.space_group_name_H-M   'P 1'
#
loop_
_entity.id
_entity.type
_entity.pdbx_description
1 polymer ?
#
loop_
_entity_poly.entity_id
_entity_poly.type
_entity_poly.pdbx_seq_one_letter_code
_entity_poly.pdbx_strand_id
1 'polypeptide(L)'
;MSLISYLAEDNEAIARNLIETLQEICEVKVVAVGATQTEASQWLALHDSEWDLAIVDLFLKEGSGLGVLAGCRNRSFRQKVVVLTNYATPEIRKRATELGANAVFDKSSELEQLFAYCAEQTAQRLDPGAGSGSLLH
;
A
#
# COMPACT_ATOMS: atom_id res chain seq x y z
N MET A 1 13.26 -2.12 12.57
CA MET A 1 11.79 -2.05 12.68
C MET A 1 11.16 -2.14 11.30
N SER A 2 10.21 -3.04 11.13
CA SER A 2 9.60 -3.26 9.82
C SER A 2 8.33 -2.43 9.65
N LEU A 3 8.07 -2.03 8.41
CA LEU A 3 6.82 -1.38 8.04
C LEU A 3 5.72 -2.44 8.00
N ILE A 4 4.69 -2.28 8.79
CA ILE A 4 3.59 -3.26 8.86
C ILE A 4 2.63 -3.02 7.71
N SER A 5 2.44 -4.04 6.88
CA SER A 5 1.71 -3.88 5.63
C SER A 5 0.62 -4.90 5.41
N TYR A 6 -0.39 -4.48 4.69
CA TYR A 6 -1.46 -5.32 4.18
C TYR A 6 -1.39 -5.34 2.65
N LEU A 7 -1.65 -6.48 2.05
CA LEU A 7 -1.67 -6.63 0.59
C LEU A 7 -3.04 -7.12 0.13
N ALA A 8 -3.68 -6.38 -0.76
CA ALA A 8 -4.90 -6.81 -1.43
C ALA A 8 -4.54 -7.24 -2.85
N GLU A 9 -4.52 -8.54 -3.09
CA GLU A 9 -4.13 -9.14 -4.36
C GLU A 9 -4.78 -10.52 -4.46
N ASP A 10 -5.50 -10.78 -5.55
CA ASP A 10 -6.22 -12.04 -5.71
C ASP A 10 -5.40 -13.16 -6.35
N ASN A 11 -4.26 -12.84 -6.95
CA ASN A 11 -3.38 -13.85 -7.53
C ASN A 11 -2.33 -14.28 -6.51
N GLU A 12 -2.42 -15.53 -6.08
CA GLU A 12 -1.53 -16.06 -5.05
C GLU A 12 -0.06 -16.03 -5.43
N ALA A 13 0.27 -16.32 -6.69
CA ALA A 13 1.66 -16.32 -7.13
C ALA A 13 2.24 -14.91 -7.12
N ILE A 14 1.47 -13.94 -7.58
CA ILE A 14 1.88 -12.54 -7.57
C ILE A 14 2.05 -12.06 -6.13
N ALA A 15 1.09 -12.38 -5.26
CA ALA A 15 1.16 -12.00 -3.85
C ALA A 15 2.42 -12.55 -3.20
N ARG A 16 2.72 -13.83 -3.42
CA ARG A 16 3.91 -14.49 -2.85
C ARG A 16 5.19 -13.79 -3.30
N ASN A 17 5.31 -13.53 -4.59
CA ASN A 17 6.50 -12.87 -5.12
C ASN A 17 6.67 -11.47 -4.58
N LEU A 18 5.60 -10.70 -4.48
CA LEU A 18 5.64 -9.36 -3.91
C LEU A 18 6.07 -9.40 -2.45
N ILE A 19 5.49 -10.31 -1.66
CA ILE A 19 5.80 -10.43 -0.24
C ILE A 19 7.29 -10.72 -0.05
N GLU A 20 7.82 -11.69 -0.79
CA GLU A 20 9.24 -12.05 -0.68
C GLU A 20 10.13 -10.86 -0.99
N THR A 21 9.85 -10.16 -2.08
CA THR A 21 10.66 -9.02 -2.49
C THR A 21 10.58 -7.87 -1.50
N LEU A 22 9.38 -7.56 -1.05
CA LEU A 22 9.18 -6.47 -0.09
C LEU A 22 9.90 -6.74 1.22
N GLN A 23 9.86 -7.97 1.69
CA GLN A 23 10.52 -8.33 2.94
C GLN A 23 12.03 -8.33 2.82
N GLU A 24 12.56 -8.80 1.69
CA GLU A 24 14.00 -8.86 1.48
C GLU A 24 14.64 -7.51 1.21
N ILE A 25 13.98 -6.68 0.40
CA ILE A 25 14.59 -5.43 -0.09
C ILE A 25 14.17 -4.22 0.73
N CYS A 26 12.93 -4.18 1.19
CA CYS A 26 12.34 -2.96 1.74
C CYS A 26 12.09 -3.00 3.24
N GLU A 27 12.37 -4.11 3.89
CA GLU A 27 12.04 -4.31 5.31
C GLU A 27 10.55 -4.08 5.60
N VAL A 28 9.72 -4.46 4.64
CA VAL A 28 8.26 -4.39 4.78
C VAL A 28 7.77 -5.76 5.25
N LYS A 29 6.99 -5.77 6.31
CA LYS A 29 6.41 -7.01 6.82
C LYS A 29 4.94 -7.07 6.41
N VAL A 30 4.61 -7.97 5.48
CA VAL A 30 3.23 -8.16 5.06
C VAL A 30 2.57 -9.12 6.04
N VAL A 31 1.65 -8.60 6.84
CA VAL A 31 1.02 -9.37 7.92
C VAL A 31 -0.27 -10.05 7.51
N ALA A 32 -0.87 -9.64 6.40
CA ALA A 32 -2.09 -10.27 5.92
C ALA A 32 -2.29 -9.97 4.43
N VAL A 33 -3.02 -10.84 3.77
CA VAL A 33 -3.36 -10.72 2.35
C VAL A 33 -4.85 -10.99 2.19
N GLY A 34 -5.52 -10.19 1.36
CA GLY A 34 -6.92 -10.42 1.02
C GLY A 34 -7.10 -10.44 -0.49
N ALA A 35 -8.05 -11.26 -0.95
CA ALA A 35 -8.32 -11.41 -2.39
C ALA A 35 -9.54 -10.62 -2.85
N THR A 36 -10.33 -10.08 -1.93
CA THR A 36 -11.56 -9.37 -2.25
C THR A 36 -11.61 -8.02 -1.57
N GLN A 37 -12.47 -7.15 -2.09
CA GLN A 37 -12.70 -5.85 -1.47
C GLN A 37 -13.22 -6.02 -0.04
N THR A 38 -14.14 -6.97 0.16
CA THR A 38 -14.73 -7.21 1.49
C THR A 38 -13.65 -7.62 2.49
N GLU A 39 -12.80 -8.58 2.13
CA GLU A 39 -11.73 -9.03 3.02
C GLU A 39 -10.77 -7.88 3.36
N ALA A 40 -10.36 -7.12 2.35
CA ALA A 40 -9.44 -6.02 2.56
C ALA A 40 -10.02 -4.94 3.44
N SER A 41 -11.25 -4.53 3.13
CA SER A 41 -11.92 -3.46 3.89
C SER A 41 -12.15 -3.86 5.34
N GLN A 42 -12.55 -5.11 5.57
CA GLN A 42 -12.76 -5.61 6.92
C GLN A 42 -11.46 -5.65 7.71
N TRP A 43 -10.40 -6.16 7.09
CA TRP A 43 -9.12 -6.26 7.79
C TRP A 43 -8.59 -4.88 8.17
N LEU A 44 -8.62 -3.94 7.23
CA LEU A 44 -8.09 -2.59 7.47
C LEU A 44 -8.90 -1.88 8.55
N ALA A 45 -10.20 -2.10 8.60
CA ALA A 45 -11.06 -1.50 9.63
C ALA A 45 -10.84 -2.13 11.00
N LEU A 46 -10.70 -3.47 11.05
CA LEU A 46 -10.48 -4.19 12.31
C LEU A 46 -9.12 -3.89 12.92
N HIS A 47 -8.14 -3.58 12.08
CA HIS A 47 -6.77 -3.31 12.54
C HIS A 47 -6.43 -1.83 12.41
N ASP A 48 -7.42 -0.97 12.57
CA ASP A 48 -7.26 0.47 12.49
C ASP A 48 -6.10 0.92 13.38
N SER A 49 -5.23 1.76 12.82
CA SER A 49 -4.01 2.26 13.47
C SER A 49 -2.91 1.22 13.70
N GLU A 50 -3.13 -0.03 13.31
CA GLU A 50 -2.12 -1.09 13.52
C GLU A 50 -1.30 -1.39 12.30
N TRP A 51 -1.57 -0.75 11.17
CA TRP A 51 -0.82 -0.95 9.93
C TRP A 51 -0.25 0.36 9.43
N ASP A 52 0.82 0.26 8.67
CA ASP A 52 1.53 1.43 8.14
C ASP A 52 1.32 1.63 6.64
N LEU A 53 1.15 0.53 5.92
CA LEU A 53 1.06 0.57 4.46
C LEU A 53 0.06 -0.47 3.97
N ALA A 54 -0.80 -0.07 3.03
CA ALA A 54 -1.63 -1.01 2.31
C ALA A 54 -1.27 -0.92 0.83
N ILE A 55 -1.00 -2.06 0.21
CA ILE A 55 -0.74 -2.17 -1.22
C ILE A 55 -1.95 -2.85 -1.82
N VAL A 56 -2.63 -2.18 -2.74
CA VAL A 56 -3.95 -2.60 -3.20
C VAL A 56 -3.98 -2.74 -4.71
N ASP A 57 -4.31 -3.94 -5.20
CA ASP A 57 -4.57 -4.13 -6.63
C ASP A 57 -5.94 -3.53 -6.96
N LEU A 58 -6.02 -2.93 -8.13
CA LEU A 58 -7.27 -2.36 -8.61
C LEU A 58 -8.33 -3.43 -8.88
N PHE A 59 -7.92 -4.56 -9.45
CA PHE A 59 -8.82 -5.65 -9.81
C PHE A 59 -8.69 -6.78 -8.81
N LEU A 60 -9.76 -6.99 -8.05
CA LEU A 60 -9.81 -8.03 -7.04
C LEU A 60 -10.84 -9.09 -7.46
N LYS A 61 -10.82 -10.24 -6.81
CA LYS A 61 -11.73 -11.33 -7.10
C LYS A 61 -13.20 -10.91 -6.95
N GLU A 62 -13.47 -10.01 -6.01
CA GLU A 62 -14.77 -9.42 -5.78
C GLU A 62 -14.54 -7.96 -5.41
N GLY A 63 -15.30 -7.06 -6.02
CA GLY A 63 -15.14 -5.64 -5.77
C GLY A 63 -13.91 -5.06 -6.46
N SER A 64 -13.39 -3.97 -5.93
CA SER A 64 -12.24 -3.30 -6.54
C SER A 64 -11.36 -2.63 -5.49
N GLY A 65 -10.11 -2.36 -5.90
CA GLY A 65 -9.20 -1.59 -5.07
C GLY A 65 -9.67 -0.17 -4.82
N LEU A 66 -10.44 0.40 -5.75
CA LEU A 66 -11.01 1.73 -5.54
C LEU A 66 -11.99 1.73 -4.37
N GLY A 67 -12.76 0.64 -4.21
CA GLY A 67 -13.64 0.47 -3.07
C GLY A 67 -12.89 0.36 -1.76
N VAL A 68 -11.75 -0.34 -1.79
CA VAL A 68 -10.88 -0.43 -0.61
C VAL A 68 -10.36 0.95 -0.21
N LEU A 69 -9.92 1.74 -1.19
CA LEU A 69 -9.47 3.11 -0.94
C LEU A 69 -10.56 3.94 -0.28
N ALA A 70 -11.76 3.89 -0.82
CA ALA A 70 -12.88 4.65 -0.28
C ALA A 70 -13.15 4.26 1.18
N GLY A 71 -13.03 2.98 1.50
CA GLY A 71 -13.29 2.46 2.83
C GLY A 71 -12.25 2.87 3.88
N CYS A 72 -11.04 3.21 3.48
CA CYS A 72 -9.98 3.60 4.42
C CYS A 72 -9.53 5.05 4.23
N ARG A 73 -10.38 5.87 3.63
CA ARG A 73 -10.04 7.26 3.33
C ARG A 73 -9.77 8.10 4.58
N ASN A 74 -10.42 7.79 5.69
CA ASN A 74 -10.29 8.56 6.93
C ASN A 74 -9.17 8.09 7.85
N ARG A 75 -8.23 7.33 7.31
CA ARG A 75 -7.09 6.84 8.08
C ARG A 75 -6.16 7.97 8.52
N SER A 76 -5.25 7.63 9.44
CA SER A 76 -4.20 8.55 9.86
C SER A 76 -3.32 8.93 8.67
N PHE A 77 -2.82 10.15 8.62
CA PHE A 77 -1.91 10.59 7.57
C PHE A 77 -0.61 9.78 7.53
N ARG A 78 -0.30 9.08 8.62
CA ARG A 78 0.90 8.22 8.67
C ARG A 78 0.68 6.88 7.97
N GLN A 79 -0.56 6.50 7.78
CA GLN A 79 -0.92 5.27 7.09
C GLN A 79 -1.03 5.55 5.60
N LYS A 80 -0.19 4.87 4.81
CA LYS A 80 -0.13 5.08 3.38
C LYS A 80 -0.86 3.98 2.65
N VAL A 81 -1.55 4.34 1.58
CA VAL A 81 -2.19 3.36 0.69
C VAL A 81 -1.70 3.62 -0.72
N VAL A 82 -1.18 2.57 -1.36
CA VAL A 82 -0.73 2.66 -2.74
C VAL A 82 -1.49 1.65 -3.59
N VAL A 83 -1.73 2.02 -4.83
CA VAL A 83 -2.39 1.15 -5.80
C VAL A 83 -1.32 0.54 -6.71
N LEU A 84 -1.42 -0.76 -6.95
CA LEU A 84 -0.53 -1.47 -7.86
C LEU A 84 -1.41 -2.18 -8.89
N THR A 85 -1.33 -1.76 -10.15
CA THR A 85 -2.24 -2.25 -11.18
C THR A 85 -1.59 -2.32 -12.55
N ASN A 86 -2.08 -3.25 -13.40
CA ASN A 86 -1.67 -3.30 -14.81
C ASN A 86 -2.36 -2.22 -15.65
N TYR A 87 -3.27 -1.46 -15.06
CA TYR A 87 -4.08 -0.46 -15.76
C TYR A 87 -3.87 0.93 -15.17
N ALA A 88 -2.61 1.33 -15.03
CA ALA A 88 -2.27 2.64 -14.47
C ALA A 88 -2.40 3.76 -15.50
N THR A 89 -3.60 3.89 -16.07
CA THR A 89 -3.91 4.95 -17.02
C THR A 89 -3.98 6.30 -16.30
N PRO A 90 -3.89 7.43 -17.03
CA PRO A 90 -4.06 8.74 -16.39
C PRO A 90 -5.39 8.87 -15.64
N GLU A 91 -6.47 8.31 -16.19
CA GLU A 91 -7.78 8.35 -15.56
C GLU A 91 -7.79 7.58 -14.23
N ILE A 92 -7.22 6.38 -14.21
CA ILE A 92 -7.14 5.56 -13.01
C ILE A 92 -6.25 6.23 -11.97
N ARG A 93 -5.13 6.81 -12.38
CA ARG A 93 -4.23 7.52 -11.45
C ARG A 93 -4.95 8.69 -10.80
N LYS A 94 -5.69 9.45 -11.61
CA LYS A 94 -6.46 10.58 -11.09
C LYS A 94 -7.54 10.12 -10.10
N ARG A 95 -8.31 9.10 -10.49
CA ARG A 95 -9.40 8.61 -9.65
C ARG A 95 -8.88 8.03 -8.34
N ALA A 96 -7.83 7.24 -8.39
CA ALA A 96 -7.24 6.66 -7.18
C ALA A 96 -6.73 7.75 -6.25
N THR A 97 -6.06 8.76 -6.80
CA THR A 97 -5.57 9.90 -6.02
C THR A 97 -6.71 10.66 -5.37
N GLU A 98 -7.79 10.89 -6.10
CA GLU A 98 -8.99 11.56 -5.57
C GLU A 98 -9.61 10.78 -4.42
N LEU A 99 -9.52 9.45 -4.45
CA LEU A 99 -10.02 8.59 -3.40
C LEU A 99 -9.04 8.42 -2.24
N GLY A 100 -7.89 9.07 -2.31
CA GLY A 100 -6.95 9.11 -1.20
C GLY A 100 -5.71 8.24 -1.33
N ALA A 101 -5.45 7.67 -2.51
CA ALA A 101 -4.22 6.90 -2.72
C ALA A 101 -3.01 7.83 -2.62
N ASN A 102 -1.98 7.38 -1.93
CA ASN A 102 -0.73 8.12 -1.81
C ASN A 102 0.15 7.99 -3.04
N ALA A 103 0.00 6.89 -3.79
CA ALA A 103 0.72 6.67 -5.03
C ALA A 103 0.03 5.59 -5.85
N VAL A 104 0.30 5.56 -7.15
CA VAL A 104 -0.20 4.53 -8.06
C VAL A 104 0.97 4.03 -8.87
N PHE A 105 1.16 2.72 -8.95
CA PHE A 105 2.25 2.10 -9.68
C PHE A 105 1.73 1.09 -10.69
N ASP A 106 2.36 1.05 -11.86
CA ASP A 106 2.07 0.08 -12.90
C ASP A 106 2.81 -1.23 -12.61
N LYS A 107 2.09 -2.35 -12.56
CA LYS A 107 2.68 -3.66 -12.25
C LYS A 107 3.74 -4.09 -13.26
N SER A 108 3.58 -3.70 -14.51
CA SER A 108 4.48 -4.17 -15.57
C SER A 108 5.71 -3.29 -15.76
N SER A 109 5.68 -2.03 -15.33
CA SER A 109 6.75 -1.09 -15.62
C SER A 109 7.25 -0.29 -14.43
N GLU A 110 6.57 -0.32 -13.30
CA GLU A 110 6.91 0.54 -12.15
C GLU A 110 7.11 -0.19 -10.83
N LEU A 111 7.42 -1.49 -10.87
CA LEU A 111 7.68 -2.24 -9.64
C LEU A 111 8.89 -1.70 -8.87
N GLU A 112 9.93 -1.26 -9.59
CA GLU A 112 11.11 -0.69 -8.94
C GLU A 112 10.74 0.58 -8.19
N GLN A 113 9.86 1.40 -8.75
CA GLN A 113 9.38 2.60 -8.10
C GLN A 113 8.57 2.27 -6.85
N LEU A 114 7.77 1.20 -6.89
CA LEU A 114 7.05 0.73 -5.70
C LEU A 114 8.04 0.35 -4.59
N PHE A 115 9.08 -0.41 -4.94
CA PHE A 115 10.05 -0.85 -3.95
C PHE A 115 10.82 0.34 -3.38
N ALA A 116 11.17 1.30 -4.22
CA ALA A 116 11.83 2.53 -3.76
C ALA A 116 10.93 3.31 -2.81
N TYR A 117 9.65 3.41 -3.12
CA TYR A 117 8.67 4.07 -2.27
C TYR A 117 8.60 3.39 -0.90
N CYS A 118 8.50 2.07 -0.89
CA CYS A 118 8.42 1.31 0.36
C CYS A 118 9.69 1.45 1.20
N ALA A 119 10.85 1.41 0.56
CA ALA A 119 12.12 1.59 1.25
C ALA A 119 12.21 2.99 1.88
N GLU A 120 11.74 4.00 1.17
CA GLU A 120 11.71 5.37 1.67
C GLU A 120 10.78 5.47 2.88
N GLN A 121 9.60 4.86 2.83
CA GLN A 121 8.67 4.87 3.96
C GLN A 121 9.27 4.18 5.18
N THR A 122 9.95 3.07 4.97
CA THR A 122 10.64 2.35 6.06
C THR A 122 11.73 3.23 6.66
N ALA A 123 12.52 3.88 5.84
CA ALA A 123 13.61 4.76 6.30
C ALA A 123 13.07 5.92 7.13
N GLN A 124 11.96 6.52 6.71
CA GLN A 124 11.35 7.61 7.45
C GLN A 124 10.88 7.18 8.84
N ARG A 125 10.44 5.93 8.98
CA ARG A 125 9.99 5.42 10.27
C ARG A 125 11.15 5.01 11.17
N LEU A 126 12.26 4.58 10.56
CA LEU A 126 13.46 4.21 11.31
C LEU A 126 14.21 5.43 11.83
N ASP A 127 14.02 6.58 11.18
CA ASP A 127 14.67 7.82 11.56
C ASP A 127 13.64 8.94 11.72
N PRO A 128 12.78 8.85 12.74
CA PRO A 128 11.79 9.89 12.99
C PRO A 128 12.43 11.24 13.32
N GLY A 129 13.68 11.21 13.84
CA GLY A 129 14.41 12.44 14.14
C GLY A 129 14.69 13.25 12.89
N ALA A 130 15.03 12.61 11.78
CA ALA A 130 15.28 13.31 10.53
C ALA A 130 14.02 13.98 10.02
N GLY A 131 12.89 13.26 10.06
CA GLY A 131 11.62 13.83 9.66
C GLY A 131 11.14 14.93 10.58
N SER A 132 11.34 14.75 11.88
CA SER A 132 10.97 15.76 12.89
C SER A 132 11.90 16.96 12.84
N GLY A 133 13.17 16.71 12.59
CA GLY A 133 14.16 17.76 12.53
C GLY A 133 13.79 18.86 11.55
N SER A 134 13.21 18.49 10.44
CA SER A 134 12.76 19.43 9.45
C SER A 134 11.62 20.30 9.97
N LEU A 135 10.87 19.84 10.93
CA LEU A 135 9.74 20.57 11.49
C LEU A 135 10.16 21.55 12.57
N LEU A 136 11.34 21.36 13.12
CA LEU A 136 11.84 22.24 14.18
C LEU A 136 12.48 23.49 13.64
N HIS A 137 12.54 23.59 12.35
CA HIS A 137 13.28 24.67 11.70
C HIS A 137 12.43 25.66 10.96
#